data_b172f3ecc67a6d080edf36ba02306a0d
#
_entry.id   b172f3ecc67a6d080edf36ba02306a0d
#
_cell.length_a   1.000
_cell.length_b   1.000
_cell.length_c   1.000
_cell.angle_alpha   90.00
_cell.angle_beta   90.00
_cell.angle_gamma   90.00
#
_symmetry.space_group_name_H-M   'P 1'
#
loop_
_entity.id
_entity.type
_entity.pdbx_description
1 polymer ?
#
loop_
_entity_poly.entity_id
_entity_poly.type
_entity_poly.pdbx_seq_one_letter_code
_entity_poly.pdbx_strand_id
1 'polypeptide(L)'
;VKLTTGELLKNFFFSKETISQYNQMWKPAFELDDETREFWEQDVTAGRIKRNNIEAFLSAYLQVKIQDPIYAVKSEDKIMYRRTEGLFNNYKNFLADYVATSDLDEDTRKQKTDEFIYDLTEYSKIYRRCFNAEALLSEVGSAPSLERLNVIIYGLDGMTTIPYLMYIQKNVTDDSEKQKIYEYLESYLMRRLVCKTHNNNYSDLFTENLIGQNIKTMEALKNYIEQKDPDSSLAMPSNLMVRKAFHNEILPNKRATGILYLIESKLRNSAMYSTAMLGFSSYSLEHLMPKKWRNNWGIAIDPDNRDFMLQTLGNLAIISSSLNSAIRDADWDKKLDGTSSKGGLKKHAAGLVTMEAVLNSTDWDEDHIAERADWLADKANEVWPSYSAATDDVEEEHTAPAAVTVAAPQEPQRTRNTETVDQTVFSINGSAFLKKGAFVRQFIRLYMAKYPDATYADLKRFFTDSLLESGYKFIGLLATVEDWNNWRNDNKLKRYYVSPADAVFVSSDGVRFYVNTQWTLSSVKKVVELAEREGFDTTS
;
A
#
# COMPACT_ATOMS: atom_id res chain seq x y z
N VAL A 1 5.29 32.00 20.80
CA VAL A 1 4.84 31.39 19.53
C VAL A 1 6.03 30.63 18.97
N LYS A 2 5.82 29.34 18.63
CA LYS A 2 6.87 28.54 18.00
C LYS A 2 6.84 28.84 16.51
N LEU A 3 7.97 29.27 15.94
CA LEU A 3 8.07 29.54 14.51
C LEU A 3 7.95 28.24 13.70
N THR A 4 7.29 28.29 12.55
CA THR A 4 7.24 27.22 11.57
C THR A 4 8.58 27.05 10.85
N THR A 5 8.81 25.93 10.20
CA THR A 5 10.02 25.70 9.40
C THR A 5 10.18 26.75 8.28
N GLY A 6 9.09 27.16 7.64
CA GLY A 6 9.09 28.20 6.63
C GLY A 6 9.54 29.57 7.20
N GLU A 7 9.02 29.96 8.37
CA GLU A 7 9.43 31.20 9.04
C GLU A 7 10.89 31.16 9.50
N LEU A 8 11.36 30.02 9.99
CA LEU A 8 12.76 29.83 10.37
C LEU A 8 13.69 29.98 9.15
N LEU A 9 13.35 29.38 8.03
CA LEU A 9 14.13 29.49 6.78
C LEU A 9 14.09 30.91 6.23
N LYS A 10 12.93 31.58 6.23
CA LYS A 10 12.82 32.97 5.85
C LYS A 10 13.79 33.85 6.66
N ASN A 11 13.78 33.70 7.99
CA ASN A 11 14.66 34.48 8.88
C ASN A 11 16.14 34.09 8.74
N PHE A 12 16.43 32.89 8.26
CA PHE A 12 17.80 32.45 7.98
C PHE A 12 18.32 33.02 6.66
N PHE A 13 17.50 33.06 5.62
CA PHE A 13 17.89 33.57 4.30
C PHE A 13 17.95 35.10 4.24
N PHE A 14 17.08 35.80 4.99
CA PHE A 14 16.89 37.23 4.82
C PHE A 14 17.09 38.00 6.11
N SER A 15 17.86 39.11 6.00
CA SER A 15 18.09 40.11 7.03
C SER A 15 17.49 41.47 6.61
N LYS A 16 17.67 42.50 7.42
CA LYS A 16 17.29 43.85 7.04
C LYS A 16 18.03 44.35 5.80
N GLU A 17 19.25 43.87 5.59
CA GLU A 17 20.12 44.26 4.47
C GLU A 17 19.70 43.58 3.16
N THR A 18 19.05 42.43 3.25
CA THR A 18 18.59 41.64 2.09
C THR A 18 17.07 41.71 1.88
N ILE A 19 16.40 42.73 2.38
CA ILE A 19 14.96 42.92 2.25
C ILE A 19 14.51 43.03 0.77
N SER A 20 15.37 43.50 -0.11
CA SER A 20 15.10 43.56 -1.56
C SER A 20 14.98 42.15 -2.14
N GLN A 21 15.90 41.25 -1.80
CA GLN A 21 15.86 39.85 -2.23
C GLN A 21 14.63 39.11 -1.68
N TYR A 22 14.28 39.34 -0.42
CA TYR A 22 13.03 38.84 0.15
C TYR A 22 11.81 39.28 -0.66
N ASN A 23 11.70 40.58 -0.99
CA ASN A 23 10.57 41.10 -1.74
C ASN A 23 10.50 40.57 -3.20
N GLN A 24 11.65 40.24 -3.78
CA GLN A 24 11.74 39.76 -5.16
C GLN A 24 11.56 38.23 -5.27
N MET A 25 12.02 37.45 -4.29
CA MET A 25 12.06 35.99 -4.36
C MET A 25 11.02 35.32 -3.46
N TRP A 26 11.14 35.52 -2.13
CA TRP A 26 10.34 34.79 -1.14
C TRP A 26 8.89 35.26 -1.07
N LYS A 27 8.70 36.57 -0.93
CA LYS A 27 7.37 37.14 -0.75
C LYS A 27 6.39 36.78 -1.89
N PRO A 28 6.77 36.86 -3.18
CA PRO A 28 5.88 36.46 -4.28
C PRO A 28 5.55 34.96 -4.29
N ALA A 29 6.43 34.11 -3.78
CA ALA A 29 6.26 32.66 -3.77
C ALA A 29 5.39 32.17 -2.60
N PHE A 30 5.53 32.78 -1.42
CA PHE A 30 4.97 32.24 -0.17
C PHE A 30 4.01 33.19 0.56
N GLU A 31 4.06 34.49 0.30
CA GLU A 31 3.37 35.51 1.11
C GLU A 31 2.73 36.61 0.24
N LEU A 32 2.48 36.36 -1.05
CA LEU A 32 2.01 37.36 -2.01
C LEU A 32 0.69 38.01 -1.55
N ASP A 33 -0.28 37.19 -1.19
CA ASP A 33 -1.62 37.54 -0.75
C ASP A 33 -2.14 36.51 0.26
N ASP A 34 -3.37 36.70 0.72
CA ASP A 34 -3.99 35.82 1.72
C ASP A 34 -4.23 34.41 1.16
N GLU A 35 -4.67 34.27 -0.10
CA GLU A 35 -4.84 32.97 -0.76
C GLU A 35 -3.52 32.17 -0.81
N THR A 36 -2.41 32.85 -1.13
CA THR A 36 -1.08 32.23 -1.15
C THR A 36 -0.67 31.77 0.24
N ARG A 37 -0.92 32.58 1.27
CA ARG A 37 -0.62 32.19 2.66
C ARG A 37 -1.48 31.02 3.13
N GLU A 38 -2.79 31.08 2.89
CA GLU A 38 -3.73 29.99 3.24
C GLU A 38 -3.31 28.66 2.59
N PHE A 39 -2.91 28.68 1.32
CA PHE A 39 -2.41 27.47 0.65
C PHE A 39 -1.19 26.89 1.38
N TRP A 40 -0.19 27.70 1.70
CA TRP A 40 1.04 27.24 2.33
C TRP A 40 0.86 26.82 3.80
N GLU A 41 -0.09 27.39 4.49
CA GLU A 41 -0.46 27.06 5.88
C GLU A 41 -1.42 25.88 5.97
N GLN A 42 -2.09 25.51 4.87
CA GLN A 42 -3.04 24.41 4.85
C GLN A 42 -2.39 23.09 5.28
N ASP A 43 -3.03 22.41 6.24
CA ASP A 43 -2.61 21.11 6.72
C ASP A 43 -2.77 20.02 5.65
N VAL A 44 -1.72 19.26 5.40
CA VAL A 44 -1.70 18.07 4.56
C VAL A 44 -1.26 16.87 5.40
N THR A 45 -1.88 15.72 5.15
CA THR A 45 -1.53 14.50 5.88
C THR A 45 -0.53 13.67 5.08
N ALA A 46 0.68 13.55 5.61
CA ALA A 46 1.71 12.65 5.10
C ALA A 46 1.80 11.41 6.00
N GLY A 47 1.01 10.38 5.68
CA GLY A 47 0.93 9.19 6.52
C GLY A 47 0.38 9.50 7.92
N ARG A 48 1.22 9.31 8.95
CA ARG A 48 0.83 9.58 10.35
C ARG A 48 1.17 11.01 10.83
N ILE A 49 1.85 11.80 10.02
CA ILE A 49 2.35 13.13 10.40
C ILE A 49 1.53 14.18 9.67
N LYS A 50 0.91 15.09 10.43
CA LYS A 50 0.33 16.30 9.89
C LYS A 50 1.45 17.31 9.65
N ARG A 51 1.45 17.92 8.47
CA ARG A 51 2.32 19.02 8.07
C ARG A 51 1.51 20.02 7.30
N ASN A 52 1.96 21.26 7.26
CA ASN A 52 1.42 22.21 6.30
C ASN A 52 2.10 22.04 4.91
N ASN A 53 1.49 22.64 3.89
CA ASN A 53 1.99 22.54 2.51
C ASN A 53 3.43 23.06 2.38
N ILE A 54 3.82 24.13 3.09
CA ILE A 54 5.19 24.65 3.01
C ILE A 54 6.21 23.65 3.54
N GLU A 55 5.93 22.94 4.64
CA GLU A 55 6.84 21.93 5.18
C GLU A 55 6.91 20.69 4.27
N ALA A 56 5.79 20.28 3.70
CA ALA A 56 5.75 19.19 2.73
C ALA A 56 6.55 19.53 1.46
N PHE A 57 6.39 20.75 0.94
CA PHE A 57 7.16 21.27 -0.18
C PHE A 57 8.65 21.34 0.12
N LEU A 58 9.03 21.99 1.23
CA LEU A 58 10.43 22.14 1.61
C LEU A 58 11.11 20.78 1.79
N SER A 59 10.44 19.82 2.40
CA SER A 59 10.94 18.44 2.50
C SER A 59 11.15 17.79 1.13
N ALA A 60 10.19 17.93 0.21
CA ALA A 60 10.27 17.37 -1.14
C ALA A 60 11.38 18.06 -1.97
N TYR A 61 11.49 19.37 -1.89
CA TYR A 61 12.53 20.13 -2.59
C TYR A 61 13.95 19.72 -2.16
N LEU A 62 14.19 19.65 -0.84
CA LEU A 62 15.50 19.21 -0.34
C LEU A 62 15.85 17.81 -0.84
N GLN A 63 14.87 16.89 -0.88
CA GLN A 63 15.05 15.54 -1.41
C GLN A 63 15.43 15.53 -2.91
N VAL A 64 14.95 16.49 -3.70
CA VAL A 64 15.38 16.68 -5.10
C VAL A 64 16.82 17.19 -5.13
N LYS A 65 17.13 18.21 -4.35
CA LYS A 65 18.44 18.90 -4.42
C LYS A 65 19.61 18.07 -3.93
N ILE A 66 19.42 17.22 -2.92
CA ILE A 66 20.47 16.31 -2.47
C ILE A 66 20.83 15.22 -3.53
N GLN A 67 20.02 15.03 -4.55
CA GLN A 67 20.34 14.14 -5.67
C GLN A 67 20.99 14.86 -6.86
N ASP A 68 21.00 16.18 -6.86
CA ASP A 68 21.58 16.98 -7.93
C ASP A 68 23.10 16.79 -7.97
N PRO A 69 23.67 16.28 -9.09
CA PRO A 69 25.11 15.99 -9.20
C PRO A 69 26.00 17.21 -8.96
N ILE A 70 25.49 18.42 -9.16
CA ILE A 70 26.25 19.66 -8.98
C ILE A 70 26.78 19.84 -7.55
N TYR A 71 26.07 19.28 -6.56
CA TYR A 71 26.45 19.37 -5.16
C TYR A 71 27.32 18.22 -4.70
N ALA A 72 27.41 17.13 -5.45
CA ALA A 72 28.21 15.93 -5.12
C ALA A 72 27.99 15.44 -3.66
N VAL A 73 26.75 15.45 -3.20
CA VAL A 73 26.38 15.11 -1.82
C VAL A 73 26.77 13.66 -1.50
N LYS A 74 27.47 13.45 -0.39
CA LYS A 74 27.88 12.12 0.07
C LYS A 74 26.68 11.26 0.48
N SER A 75 26.79 9.95 0.29
CA SER A 75 25.68 9.02 0.57
C SER A 75 25.20 9.05 2.03
N GLU A 76 26.14 9.17 3.00
CA GLU A 76 25.80 9.30 4.41
C GLU A 76 24.99 10.57 4.71
N ASP A 77 25.33 11.68 4.06
CA ASP A 77 24.66 12.96 4.25
C ASP A 77 23.28 12.96 3.56
N LYS A 78 23.13 12.29 2.40
CA LYS A 78 21.82 12.08 1.77
C LYS A 78 20.84 11.38 2.72
N ILE A 79 21.29 10.37 3.45
CA ILE A 79 20.47 9.64 4.44
C ILE A 79 20.02 10.60 5.56
N MET A 80 20.91 11.49 6.02
CA MET A 80 20.60 12.46 7.06
C MET A 80 19.59 13.50 6.56
N TYR A 81 19.83 14.10 5.38
CA TYR A 81 19.00 15.18 4.83
C TYR A 81 17.60 14.71 4.37
N ARG A 82 17.41 13.43 4.09
CA ARG A 82 16.08 12.85 3.82
C ARG A 82 15.16 12.78 5.04
N ARG A 83 15.73 12.87 6.25
CA ARG A 83 14.94 12.87 7.47
C ARG A 83 14.10 14.14 7.55
N THR A 84 12.87 13.97 7.92
CA THR A 84 11.91 15.07 8.01
C THR A 84 11.95 15.76 9.37
N GLU A 85 12.49 15.10 10.38
CA GLU A 85 12.80 15.69 11.67
C GLU A 85 13.99 16.62 11.52
N GLY A 86 13.84 17.84 12.05
CA GLY A 86 14.90 18.84 11.99
C GLY A 86 15.13 19.44 10.60
N LEU A 87 14.08 19.53 9.78
CA LEU A 87 14.14 20.03 8.41
C LEU A 87 14.89 21.38 8.28
N PHE A 88 14.68 22.32 9.21
CA PHE A 88 15.43 23.58 9.25
C PHE A 88 16.94 23.36 9.37
N ASN A 89 17.37 22.49 10.28
CA ASN A 89 18.80 22.19 10.47
C ASN A 89 19.37 21.45 9.24
N ASN A 90 18.59 20.60 8.60
CA ASN A 90 19.01 19.93 7.37
C ASN A 90 19.28 20.95 6.24
N TYR A 91 18.42 21.95 6.07
CA TYR A 91 18.66 23.04 5.12
C TYR A 91 19.93 23.84 5.46
N LYS A 92 20.07 24.25 6.72
CA LYS A 92 21.23 25.00 7.18
C LYS A 92 22.54 24.26 6.93
N ASN A 93 22.59 22.98 7.27
CA ASN A 93 23.76 22.15 7.07
C ASN A 93 24.02 21.90 5.58
N PHE A 94 22.99 21.56 4.80
CA PHE A 94 23.13 21.38 3.35
C PHE A 94 23.69 22.63 2.65
N LEU A 95 23.21 23.81 3.01
CA LEU A 95 23.73 25.07 2.48
C LEU A 95 25.19 25.29 2.85
N ALA A 96 25.56 25.07 4.11
CA ALA A 96 26.93 25.28 4.58
C ALA A 96 27.92 24.25 4.00
N ASP A 97 27.48 23.00 3.83
CA ASP A 97 28.37 21.88 3.46
C ASP A 97 28.47 21.71 1.93
N TYR A 98 27.44 22.12 1.16
CA TYR A 98 27.34 21.78 -0.26
C TYR A 98 26.99 22.93 -1.21
N VAL A 99 26.43 24.04 -0.74
CA VAL A 99 26.00 25.15 -1.59
C VAL A 99 26.92 26.36 -1.42
N ALA A 100 26.98 26.92 -0.24
CA ALA A 100 27.75 28.13 0.11
C ALA A 100 28.85 27.75 1.09
N THR A 101 29.79 26.91 0.65
CA THR A 101 30.83 26.33 1.49
C THR A 101 31.83 27.36 2.00
N SER A 102 32.47 27.06 3.13
CA SER A 102 33.36 28.00 3.83
C SER A 102 34.67 28.32 3.08
N ASP A 103 35.05 27.56 2.08
CA ASP A 103 36.21 27.77 1.22
C ASP A 103 35.96 28.80 0.12
N LEU A 104 34.70 29.19 -0.12
CA LEU A 104 34.33 30.24 -1.06
C LEU A 104 34.44 31.65 -0.42
N ASP A 105 34.76 32.66 -1.24
CA ASP A 105 34.67 34.05 -0.82
C ASP A 105 33.23 34.47 -0.52
N GLU A 106 33.05 35.62 0.17
CA GLU A 106 31.74 36.06 0.64
C GLU A 106 30.78 36.41 -0.47
N ASP A 107 31.26 37.01 -1.56
CA ASP A 107 30.43 37.37 -2.71
C ASP A 107 29.93 36.13 -3.44
N THR A 108 30.80 35.13 -3.66
CA THR A 108 30.46 33.85 -4.25
C THR A 108 29.47 33.05 -3.37
N ARG A 109 29.65 33.02 -2.06
CA ARG A 109 28.69 32.38 -1.14
C ARG A 109 27.33 33.01 -1.22
N LYS A 110 27.28 34.35 -1.25
CA LYS A 110 26.03 35.11 -1.39
C LYS A 110 25.36 34.78 -2.71
N GLN A 111 26.09 34.83 -3.82
CA GLN A 111 25.56 34.49 -5.14
C GLN A 111 24.97 33.08 -5.17
N LYS A 112 25.69 32.07 -4.68
CA LYS A 112 25.20 30.68 -4.63
C LYS A 112 23.97 30.50 -3.75
N THR A 113 23.89 31.25 -2.65
CA THR A 113 22.71 31.26 -1.79
C THR A 113 21.51 31.87 -2.52
N ASP A 114 21.69 33.00 -3.21
CA ASP A 114 20.64 33.64 -3.99
C ASP A 114 20.15 32.72 -5.15
N GLU A 115 21.08 32.05 -5.85
CA GLU A 115 20.75 31.05 -6.89
C GLU A 115 19.93 29.88 -6.31
N PHE A 116 20.30 29.39 -5.14
CA PHE A 116 19.56 28.34 -4.44
C PHE A 116 18.15 28.79 -4.05
N ILE A 117 18.01 29.99 -3.50
CA ILE A 117 16.69 30.56 -3.13
C ILE A 117 15.84 30.76 -4.39
N TYR A 118 16.42 31.25 -5.46
CA TYR A 118 15.72 31.41 -6.74
C TYR A 118 15.19 30.07 -7.26
N ASP A 119 16.02 29.04 -7.29
CA ASP A 119 15.60 27.69 -7.70
C ASP A 119 14.51 27.12 -6.77
N LEU A 120 14.63 27.31 -5.45
CA LEU A 120 13.60 26.92 -4.49
C LEU A 120 12.26 27.59 -4.80
N THR A 121 12.26 28.88 -5.13
CA THR A 121 11.02 29.60 -5.46
C THR A 121 10.43 29.15 -6.81
N GLU A 122 11.25 28.78 -7.79
CA GLU A 122 10.77 28.19 -9.03
C GLU A 122 10.09 26.82 -8.78
N TYR A 123 10.66 25.98 -7.93
CA TYR A 123 10.03 24.72 -7.51
C TYR A 123 8.75 24.94 -6.70
N SER A 124 8.66 26.01 -5.90
CA SER A 124 7.44 26.33 -5.15
C SER A 124 6.26 26.66 -6.07
N LYS A 125 6.51 27.32 -7.20
CA LYS A 125 5.50 27.57 -8.25
C LYS A 125 5.00 26.26 -8.87
N ILE A 126 5.93 25.31 -9.12
CA ILE A 126 5.58 23.96 -9.60
C ILE A 126 4.72 23.26 -8.55
N TYR A 127 5.15 23.25 -7.29
CA TYR A 127 4.42 22.58 -6.22
C TYR A 127 2.99 23.13 -6.09
N ARG A 128 2.84 24.45 -5.97
CA ARG A 128 1.53 25.10 -5.81
C ARG A 128 0.59 24.82 -6.98
N ARG A 129 1.12 24.82 -8.21
CA ARG A 129 0.33 24.53 -9.43
C ARG A 129 -0.07 23.06 -9.54
N CYS A 130 0.80 22.15 -9.14
CA CYS A 130 0.74 20.74 -9.49
C CYS A 130 0.22 19.85 -8.35
N PHE A 131 0.34 20.25 -7.09
CA PHE A 131 0.07 19.42 -5.92
C PHE A 131 -0.93 20.12 -5.00
N ASN A 132 -2.19 19.66 -5.06
CA ASN A 132 -3.26 20.23 -4.26
C ASN A 132 -4.22 19.11 -3.80
N ALA A 133 -4.51 19.05 -2.50
CA ALA A 133 -5.47 18.12 -1.92
C ALA A 133 -6.93 18.40 -2.38
N GLU A 134 -7.22 19.60 -2.92
CA GLU A 134 -8.53 19.92 -3.51
C GLU A 134 -8.89 19.04 -4.70
N ALA A 135 -7.91 18.40 -5.36
CA ALA A 135 -8.16 17.38 -6.38
C ALA A 135 -9.07 16.24 -5.88
N LEU A 136 -9.15 16.02 -4.56
CA LEU A 136 -10.06 15.04 -3.96
C LEU A 136 -11.53 15.46 -3.98
N LEU A 137 -11.81 16.75 -4.17
CA LEU A 137 -13.16 17.33 -4.16
C LEU A 137 -13.83 17.32 -5.54
N SER A 138 -13.04 17.19 -6.59
CA SER A 138 -13.49 17.24 -7.98
C SER A 138 -13.38 15.88 -8.67
N GLU A 139 -14.22 15.66 -9.68
CA GLU A 139 -14.11 14.51 -10.57
C GLU A 139 -12.74 14.52 -11.27
N VAL A 140 -12.12 13.34 -11.41
CA VAL A 140 -10.93 13.18 -12.24
C VAL A 140 -11.27 12.50 -13.57
N GLY A 141 -10.67 13.00 -14.65
CA GLY A 141 -10.86 12.45 -15.99
C GLY A 141 -10.24 11.06 -16.16
N SER A 142 -10.59 10.39 -17.28
CA SER A 142 -10.05 9.07 -17.64
C SER A 142 -8.63 9.12 -18.20
N ALA A 143 -8.22 10.26 -18.80
CA ALA A 143 -6.88 10.42 -19.35
C ALA A 143 -5.80 10.42 -18.25
N PRO A 144 -4.61 9.85 -18.52
CA PRO A 144 -3.48 9.93 -17.61
C PRO A 144 -3.15 11.39 -17.29
N SER A 145 -3.11 11.72 -16.01
CA SER A 145 -2.92 13.11 -15.59
C SER A 145 -2.34 13.21 -14.18
N LEU A 146 -1.85 14.40 -13.84
CA LEU A 146 -1.35 14.67 -12.51
C LEU A 146 -2.49 14.75 -11.47
N GLU A 147 -3.70 15.14 -11.89
CA GLU A 147 -4.90 15.16 -11.04
C GLU A 147 -5.24 13.73 -10.54
N ARG A 148 -5.12 12.72 -11.39
CA ARG A 148 -5.29 11.31 -11.02
C ARG A 148 -4.23 10.89 -10.01
N LEU A 149 -2.97 11.28 -10.22
CA LEU A 149 -1.89 11.03 -9.25
C LEU A 149 -2.11 11.78 -7.94
N ASN A 150 -2.73 12.97 -7.95
CA ASN A 150 -3.09 13.69 -6.73
C ASN A 150 -4.13 12.93 -5.89
N VAL A 151 -5.02 12.13 -6.50
CA VAL A 151 -5.88 11.21 -5.73
C VAL A 151 -5.03 10.16 -4.99
N ILE A 152 -3.99 9.62 -5.63
CA ILE A 152 -3.08 8.67 -4.99
C ILE A 152 -2.25 9.37 -3.90
N ILE A 153 -1.72 10.56 -4.18
CA ILE A 153 -0.88 11.33 -3.27
C ILE A 153 -1.62 11.68 -1.99
N TYR A 154 -2.77 12.33 -2.09
CA TYR A 154 -3.52 12.87 -0.95
C TYR A 154 -4.61 11.91 -0.45
N GLY A 155 -5.18 11.12 -1.34
CA GLY A 155 -6.22 10.15 -1.04
C GLY A 155 -5.69 8.82 -0.52
N LEU A 156 -4.51 8.36 -0.97
CA LEU A 156 -4.01 7.01 -0.72
C LEU A 156 -2.61 6.98 -0.07
N ASP A 157 -2.22 8.09 0.56
CA ASP A 157 -0.95 8.24 1.28
C ASP A 157 0.32 8.12 0.39
N GLY A 158 0.23 8.56 -0.88
CA GLY A 158 1.29 8.48 -1.89
C GLY A 158 2.27 9.65 -1.91
N MET A 159 2.38 10.47 -0.85
CA MET A 159 3.19 11.71 -0.84
C MET A 159 4.69 11.49 -1.09
N THR A 160 5.21 10.30 -0.89
CA THR A 160 6.61 9.96 -1.21
C THR A 160 6.96 10.08 -2.70
N THR A 161 5.96 10.17 -3.57
CA THR A 161 6.15 10.37 -5.02
C THR A 161 6.38 11.83 -5.41
N ILE A 162 6.04 12.79 -4.55
CA ILE A 162 6.09 14.24 -4.84
C ILE A 162 7.48 14.69 -5.29
N PRO A 163 8.60 14.31 -4.64
CA PRO A 163 9.93 14.74 -5.08
C PRO A 163 10.20 14.38 -6.55
N TYR A 164 9.90 13.14 -6.95
CA TYR A 164 10.11 12.69 -8.32
C TYR A 164 9.18 13.42 -9.31
N LEU A 165 7.92 13.59 -8.97
CA LEU A 165 6.98 14.33 -9.82
C LEU A 165 7.34 15.81 -9.96
N MET A 166 7.84 16.47 -8.91
CA MET A 166 8.40 17.81 -8.99
C MET A 166 9.61 17.86 -9.94
N TYR A 167 10.49 16.87 -9.83
CA TYR A 167 11.65 16.73 -10.71
C TYR A 167 11.24 16.56 -12.17
N ILE A 168 10.24 15.72 -12.46
CA ILE A 168 9.68 15.54 -13.81
C ILE A 168 9.06 16.85 -14.31
N GLN A 169 8.28 17.55 -13.51
CA GLN A 169 7.67 18.83 -13.89
C GLN A 169 8.71 19.90 -14.27
N LYS A 170 9.84 19.93 -13.58
CA LYS A 170 10.93 20.89 -13.86
C LYS A 170 11.73 20.53 -15.10
N ASN A 171 12.00 19.24 -15.34
CA ASN A 171 13.04 18.79 -16.25
C ASN A 171 12.52 18.14 -17.54
N VAL A 172 11.23 17.82 -17.63
CA VAL A 172 10.59 17.28 -18.84
C VAL A 172 9.67 18.35 -19.42
N THR A 173 9.94 18.76 -20.66
CA THR A 173 9.15 19.80 -21.36
C THR A 173 8.07 19.21 -22.25
N ASP A 174 8.24 17.95 -22.70
CA ASP A 174 7.27 17.26 -23.52
C ASP A 174 6.09 16.75 -22.67
N ASP A 175 4.92 17.33 -22.87
CA ASP A 175 3.70 16.96 -22.16
C ASP A 175 3.22 15.55 -22.50
N SER A 176 3.49 15.06 -23.73
CA SER A 176 3.18 13.67 -24.09
C SER A 176 4.03 12.69 -23.28
N GLU A 177 5.30 12.98 -23.07
CA GLU A 177 6.19 12.15 -22.25
C GLU A 177 5.78 12.20 -20.76
N LYS A 178 5.39 13.37 -20.25
CA LYS A 178 4.83 13.46 -18.90
C LYS A 178 3.60 12.58 -18.72
N GLN A 179 2.67 12.60 -19.68
CA GLN A 179 1.46 11.76 -19.64
C GLN A 179 1.79 10.27 -19.59
N LYS A 180 2.76 9.80 -20.38
CA LYS A 180 3.24 8.40 -20.34
C LYS A 180 3.85 8.05 -18.99
N ILE A 181 4.63 8.96 -18.40
CA ILE A 181 5.19 8.78 -17.05
C ILE A 181 4.07 8.68 -16.01
N TYR A 182 3.05 9.54 -16.08
CA TYR A 182 1.91 9.49 -15.15
C TYR A 182 1.13 8.20 -15.28
N GLU A 183 0.88 7.74 -16.49
CA GLU A 183 0.18 6.48 -16.74
C GLU A 183 0.94 5.29 -16.16
N TYR A 184 2.24 5.23 -16.40
CA TYR A 184 3.09 4.18 -15.85
C TYR A 184 3.13 4.23 -14.31
N LEU A 185 3.28 5.43 -13.73
CA LEU A 185 3.30 5.60 -12.27
C LEU A 185 1.97 5.24 -11.62
N GLU A 186 0.84 5.66 -12.22
CA GLU A 186 -0.49 5.27 -11.72
C GLU A 186 -0.61 3.75 -11.73
N SER A 187 -0.27 3.11 -12.83
CA SER A 187 -0.29 1.65 -12.96
C SER A 187 0.59 0.98 -11.89
N TYR A 188 1.83 1.39 -11.78
CA TYR A 188 2.78 0.86 -10.80
C TYR A 188 2.27 0.98 -9.37
N LEU A 189 1.84 2.18 -8.98
CA LEU A 189 1.38 2.46 -7.62
C LEU A 189 0.09 1.72 -7.29
N MET A 190 -0.88 1.69 -8.22
CA MET A 190 -2.17 1.07 -7.98
C MET A 190 -2.10 -0.45 -7.95
N ARG A 191 -1.35 -1.08 -8.86
CA ARG A 191 -1.12 -2.54 -8.81
C ARG A 191 -0.50 -2.97 -7.49
N ARG A 192 0.50 -2.22 -7.01
CA ARG A 192 1.16 -2.48 -5.73
C ARG A 192 0.24 -2.24 -4.54
N LEU A 193 -0.64 -1.24 -4.62
CA LEU A 193 -1.65 -0.96 -3.59
C LEU A 193 -2.67 -2.10 -3.49
N VAL A 194 -3.18 -2.57 -4.63
CA VAL A 194 -4.09 -3.72 -4.74
C VAL A 194 -3.46 -4.97 -4.13
N CYS A 195 -2.23 -5.29 -4.52
CA CYS A 195 -1.49 -6.44 -4.01
C CYS A 195 -0.96 -6.26 -2.59
N LYS A 196 -1.26 -5.14 -1.93
CA LYS A 196 -0.84 -4.84 -0.54
C LYS A 196 0.66 -4.99 -0.31
N THR A 197 1.45 -4.70 -1.34
CA THR A 197 2.91 -4.75 -1.23
C THR A 197 3.43 -3.63 -0.35
N HIS A 198 4.54 -3.89 0.34
CA HIS A 198 5.16 -2.89 1.21
C HIS A 198 5.73 -1.71 0.42
N ASN A 199 5.60 -0.50 0.95
CA ASN A 199 6.11 0.75 0.36
C ASN A 199 7.31 1.33 1.12
N ASN A 200 7.96 0.55 1.97
CA ASN A 200 9.07 1.00 2.83
C ASN A 200 10.22 1.62 2.03
N ASN A 201 10.45 1.14 0.80
CA ASN A 201 11.56 1.59 -0.06
C ASN A 201 11.14 2.68 -1.07
N TYR A 202 9.92 3.23 -0.98
CA TYR A 202 9.47 4.27 -1.92
C TYR A 202 10.27 5.57 -1.81
N SER A 203 10.71 5.94 -0.61
CA SER A 203 11.55 7.12 -0.45
C SER A 203 12.85 6.99 -1.25
N ASP A 204 13.52 5.84 -1.15
CA ASP A 204 14.76 5.57 -1.89
C ASP A 204 14.49 5.45 -3.39
N LEU A 205 13.41 4.77 -3.78
CA LEU A 205 13.01 4.64 -5.17
C LEU A 205 12.82 6.01 -5.83
N PHE A 206 11.93 6.85 -5.29
CA PHE A 206 11.53 8.11 -5.91
C PHE A 206 12.57 9.23 -5.78
N THR A 207 13.59 9.09 -4.95
CA THR A 207 14.65 10.07 -4.81
C THR A 207 15.99 9.55 -5.31
N GLU A 208 16.68 8.75 -4.51
CA GLU A 208 18.04 8.29 -4.81
C GLU A 208 18.12 7.52 -6.13
N ASN A 209 17.12 6.66 -6.39
CA ASN A 209 17.16 5.82 -7.57
C ASN A 209 16.68 6.56 -8.81
N LEU A 210 15.49 7.13 -8.82
CA LEU A 210 14.93 7.72 -10.03
C LEU A 210 15.52 9.12 -10.32
N ILE A 211 15.59 10.01 -9.33
CA ILE A 211 16.17 11.34 -9.50
C ILE A 211 17.70 11.23 -9.63
N GLY A 212 18.35 10.49 -8.73
CA GLY A 212 19.81 10.33 -8.71
C GLY A 212 20.36 9.71 -9.99
N GLN A 213 19.60 8.84 -10.67
CA GLN A 213 19.95 8.27 -11.98
C GLN A 213 19.39 9.04 -13.16
N ASN A 214 18.81 10.23 -12.94
CA ASN A 214 18.28 11.12 -13.98
C ASN A 214 17.23 10.45 -14.89
N ILE A 215 16.34 9.63 -14.30
CA ILE A 215 15.26 8.95 -15.03
C ILE A 215 14.17 9.98 -15.36
N LYS A 216 14.00 10.30 -16.63
CA LYS A 216 13.10 11.37 -17.14
C LYS A 216 12.20 10.94 -18.28
N THR A 217 12.23 9.67 -18.66
CA THR A 217 11.36 9.13 -19.71
C THR A 217 10.62 7.90 -19.19
N MET A 218 9.44 7.63 -19.76
CA MET A 218 8.66 6.45 -19.41
C MET A 218 9.44 5.16 -19.68
N GLU A 219 10.15 5.10 -20.80
CA GLU A 219 10.94 3.92 -21.17
C GLU A 219 12.08 3.68 -20.16
N ALA A 220 12.80 4.72 -19.72
CA ALA A 220 13.85 4.57 -18.71
C ALA A 220 13.25 4.16 -17.35
N LEU A 221 12.09 4.71 -16.96
CA LEU A 221 11.37 4.34 -15.74
C LEU A 221 10.92 2.88 -15.78
N LYS A 222 10.31 2.46 -16.91
CA LYS A 222 9.91 1.09 -17.17
C LYS A 222 11.10 0.14 -17.03
N ASN A 223 12.18 0.40 -17.78
CA ASN A 223 13.38 -0.43 -17.75
C ASN A 223 13.98 -0.51 -16.34
N TYR A 224 13.97 0.58 -15.58
CA TYR A 224 14.46 0.57 -14.19
C TYR A 224 13.64 -0.35 -13.29
N ILE A 225 12.31 -0.37 -13.43
CA ILE A 225 11.42 -1.21 -12.62
C ILE A 225 11.47 -2.68 -13.10
N GLU A 226 11.49 -2.93 -14.41
CA GLU A 226 11.51 -4.29 -14.98
C GLU A 226 12.82 -5.05 -14.70
N GLN A 227 13.92 -4.34 -14.46
CA GLN A 227 15.19 -4.95 -14.04
C GLN A 227 15.17 -5.43 -12.58
N LYS A 228 14.11 -5.14 -11.82
CA LYS A 228 13.98 -5.65 -10.46
C LYS A 228 13.64 -7.14 -10.49
N ASP A 229 14.26 -7.88 -9.58
CA ASP A 229 13.88 -9.26 -9.34
C ASP A 229 12.36 -9.33 -9.10
N PRO A 230 11.63 -10.27 -9.71
CA PRO A 230 10.19 -10.45 -9.47
C PRO A 230 9.80 -10.56 -7.99
N ASP A 231 10.69 -11.11 -7.16
CA ASP A 231 10.51 -11.20 -5.71
C ASP A 231 10.89 -9.92 -4.96
N SER A 232 11.42 -8.92 -5.67
CA SER A 232 11.77 -7.63 -5.08
C SER A 232 10.53 -6.93 -4.54
N SER A 233 10.70 -6.31 -3.36
CA SER A 233 9.67 -5.43 -2.80
C SER A 233 9.34 -4.22 -3.69
N LEU A 234 10.08 -3.98 -4.79
CA LEU A 234 9.87 -2.91 -5.76
C LEU A 234 9.42 -3.41 -7.14
N ALA A 235 9.22 -4.71 -7.33
CA ALA A 235 8.77 -5.26 -8.60
C ALA A 235 7.35 -4.77 -8.97
N MET A 236 7.07 -4.74 -10.27
CA MET A 236 5.72 -4.55 -10.81
C MET A 236 4.91 -5.84 -10.59
N PRO A 237 3.76 -5.82 -9.89
CA PRO A 237 2.94 -7.01 -9.74
C PRO A 237 2.34 -7.49 -11.08
N SER A 238 2.33 -8.80 -11.30
CA SER A 238 1.76 -9.43 -12.50
C SER A 238 0.21 -9.33 -12.53
N ASN A 239 -0.40 -9.60 -13.69
CA ASN A 239 -1.86 -9.64 -13.84
C ASN A 239 -2.47 -10.70 -12.93
N LEU A 240 -1.82 -11.85 -12.81
CA LEU A 240 -2.26 -12.93 -11.92
C LEU A 240 -2.21 -12.51 -10.44
N MET A 241 -1.17 -11.78 -10.02
CA MET A 241 -1.09 -11.25 -8.65
C MET A 241 -2.22 -10.27 -8.36
N VAL A 242 -2.53 -9.37 -9.29
CA VAL A 242 -3.66 -8.44 -9.18
C VAL A 242 -4.97 -9.21 -9.08
N ARG A 243 -5.23 -10.19 -9.95
CA ARG A 243 -6.44 -11.05 -9.90
C ARG A 243 -6.57 -11.73 -8.54
N LYS A 244 -5.52 -12.41 -8.08
CA LYS A 244 -5.50 -13.04 -6.75
C LYS A 244 -5.79 -12.06 -5.62
N ALA A 245 -5.28 -10.83 -5.73
CA ALA A 245 -5.49 -9.81 -4.71
C ALA A 245 -6.94 -9.33 -4.62
N PHE A 246 -7.68 -9.23 -5.75
CA PHE A 246 -9.10 -8.88 -5.73
C PHE A 246 -9.95 -9.91 -4.97
N HIS A 247 -9.54 -11.18 -4.98
CA HIS A 247 -10.21 -12.26 -4.25
C HIS A 247 -9.77 -12.39 -2.80
N ASN A 248 -8.51 -12.05 -2.49
CA ASN A 248 -7.89 -12.49 -1.23
C ASN A 248 -7.39 -11.36 -0.33
N GLU A 249 -7.29 -10.11 -0.82
CA GLU A 249 -6.76 -9.03 0.01
C GLU A 249 -7.87 -8.25 0.71
N ILE A 250 -7.71 -8.13 2.03
CA ILE A 250 -8.53 -7.25 2.85
C ILE A 250 -7.78 -5.92 2.99
N LEU A 251 -8.35 -4.87 2.41
CA LEU A 251 -7.76 -3.55 2.37
C LEU A 251 -8.45 -2.58 3.34
N PRO A 252 -7.74 -1.59 3.89
CA PRO A 252 -8.36 -0.48 4.60
C PRO A 252 -9.40 0.23 3.71
N ASN A 253 -10.52 0.66 4.29
CA ASN A 253 -11.63 1.27 3.56
C ASN A 253 -11.19 2.37 2.57
N LYS A 254 -10.31 3.28 3.01
CA LYS A 254 -9.80 4.38 2.19
C LYS A 254 -9.08 3.87 0.92
N ARG A 255 -8.30 2.79 1.05
CA ARG A 255 -7.59 2.17 -0.09
C ARG A 255 -8.54 1.46 -1.03
N ALA A 256 -9.47 0.68 -0.51
CA ALA A 256 -10.50 0.03 -1.32
C ALA A 256 -11.36 1.06 -2.07
N THR A 257 -11.78 2.15 -1.41
CA THR A 257 -12.48 3.26 -2.05
C THR A 257 -11.66 3.86 -3.19
N GLY A 258 -10.35 4.09 -2.99
CA GLY A 258 -9.49 4.68 -4.01
C GLY A 258 -9.28 3.77 -5.22
N ILE A 259 -9.13 2.46 -5.01
CA ILE A 259 -9.04 1.48 -6.10
C ILE A 259 -10.31 1.53 -6.95
N LEU A 260 -11.46 1.38 -6.32
CA LEU A 260 -12.74 1.38 -7.03
C LEU A 260 -13.03 2.73 -7.71
N TYR A 261 -12.68 3.85 -7.06
CA TYR A 261 -12.83 5.19 -7.63
C TYR A 261 -11.99 5.40 -8.88
N LEU A 262 -10.71 5.02 -8.85
CA LEU A 262 -9.81 5.20 -9.99
C LEU A 262 -10.12 4.23 -11.14
N ILE A 263 -10.61 3.01 -10.86
CA ILE A 263 -11.16 2.12 -11.88
C ILE A 263 -12.40 2.77 -12.51
N GLU A 264 -13.38 3.18 -11.71
CA GLU A 264 -14.60 3.83 -12.17
C GLU A 264 -14.29 5.02 -13.09
N SER A 265 -13.44 5.94 -12.65
CA SER A 265 -13.07 7.13 -13.42
C SER A 265 -12.38 6.83 -14.76
N LYS A 266 -11.68 5.71 -14.88
CA LYS A 266 -11.05 5.25 -16.13
C LYS A 266 -12.06 4.62 -17.08
N LEU A 267 -12.99 3.82 -16.56
CA LEU A 267 -13.97 3.09 -17.36
C LEU A 267 -15.08 3.99 -17.87
N ARG A 268 -15.33 5.07 -17.15
CA ARG A 268 -16.47 5.94 -17.44
C ARG A 268 -16.25 6.75 -18.72
N ASN A 269 -17.12 6.52 -19.69
CA ASN A 269 -17.18 7.35 -20.88
C ASN A 269 -18.20 8.47 -20.66
N SER A 270 -17.72 9.71 -20.50
CA SER A 270 -18.55 10.88 -20.26
C SER A 270 -19.63 11.14 -21.34
N ALA A 271 -19.46 10.60 -22.55
CA ALA A 271 -20.46 10.69 -23.61
C ALA A 271 -21.67 9.74 -23.39
N MET A 272 -21.51 8.69 -22.61
CA MET A 272 -22.55 7.69 -22.35
C MET A 272 -23.30 7.92 -21.02
N TYR A 273 -22.74 8.70 -20.10
CA TYR A 273 -23.33 8.93 -18.79
C TYR A 273 -23.71 10.40 -18.63
N SER A 274 -24.99 10.65 -18.40
CA SER A 274 -25.55 11.99 -18.22
C SER A 274 -25.27 12.61 -16.84
N THR A 275 -24.82 11.82 -15.87
CA THR A 275 -24.52 12.27 -14.50
C THR A 275 -23.02 12.41 -14.31
N ALA A 276 -22.58 13.55 -13.76
CA ALA A 276 -21.17 13.74 -13.40
C ALA A 276 -20.76 12.79 -12.26
N MET A 277 -19.53 12.30 -12.30
CA MET A 277 -18.91 11.61 -11.17
C MET A 277 -18.56 12.63 -10.10
N LEU A 278 -18.67 12.27 -8.84
CA LEU A 278 -18.25 13.14 -7.73
C LEU A 278 -16.74 13.03 -7.51
N GLY A 279 -16.16 13.97 -6.78
CA GLY A 279 -14.79 13.85 -6.29
C GLY A 279 -14.63 12.70 -5.31
N PHE A 280 -13.42 12.21 -5.18
CA PHE A 280 -13.06 11.05 -4.33
C PHE A 280 -13.61 11.18 -2.89
N SER A 281 -13.49 12.37 -2.29
CA SER A 281 -13.93 12.63 -0.91
C SER A 281 -15.44 12.50 -0.69
N SER A 282 -16.22 12.50 -1.75
CA SER A 282 -17.70 12.39 -1.69
C SER A 282 -18.19 10.95 -1.64
N TYR A 283 -17.30 10.00 -1.86
CA TYR A 283 -17.64 8.58 -1.81
C TYR A 283 -17.27 7.93 -0.48
N SER A 284 -18.07 6.98 -0.08
CA SER A 284 -17.80 6.04 1.00
C SER A 284 -17.86 4.62 0.49
N LEU A 285 -17.21 3.71 1.23
CA LEU A 285 -17.20 2.29 0.92
C LEU A 285 -18.46 1.63 1.47
N GLU A 286 -19.16 0.90 0.60
CA GLU A 286 -20.32 0.07 0.96
C GLU A 286 -19.98 -1.41 0.79
N HIS A 287 -20.46 -2.22 1.73
CA HIS A 287 -20.47 -3.67 1.62
C HIS A 287 -21.81 -4.09 1.01
N LEU A 288 -21.80 -4.60 -0.22
CA LEU A 288 -23.02 -5.05 -0.91
C LEU A 288 -23.75 -6.11 -0.07
N MET A 289 -23.11 -7.20 0.29
CA MET A 289 -23.55 -8.04 1.41
C MET A 289 -22.93 -7.48 2.70
N PRO A 290 -23.73 -7.11 3.70
CA PRO A 290 -23.24 -6.42 4.90
C PRO A 290 -22.52 -7.35 5.86
N LYS A 291 -21.61 -6.81 6.67
CA LYS A 291 -20.91 -7.57 7.73
C LYS A 291 -21.86 -8.24 8.73
N LYS A 292 -23.06 -7.66 8.94
CA LYS A 292 -24.12 -8.22 9.79
C LYS A 292 -25.14 -9.04 8.99
N TRP A 293 -24.70 -9.76 7.97
CA TRP A 293 -25.53 -10.53 7.05
C TRP A 293 -26.47 -11.53 7.75
N ARG A 294 -26.04 -12.09 8.89
CA ARG A 294 -26.84 -13.07 9.65
C ARG A 294 -28.22 -12.56 10.07
N ASN A 295 -28.44 -11.24 10.06
CA ASN A 295 -29.71 -10.64 10.45
C ASN A 295 -30.79 -10.75 9.36
N ASN A 296 -30.40 -10.56 8.10
CA ASN A 296 -31.34 -10.35 7.01
C ASN A 296 -31.02 -11.14 5.72
N TRP A 297 -29.96 -11.96 5.74
CA TRP A 297 -29.49 -12.70 4.57
C TRP A 297 -29.53 -14.20 4.82
N GLY A 298 -29.70 -15.01 3.77
CA GLY A 298 -29.84 -16.46 3.87
C GLY A 298 -28.66 -17.17 4.54
N ILE A 299 -28.87 -18.44 4.86
CA ILE A 299 -27.86 -19.30 5.48
C ILE A 299 -26.68 -19.48 4.52
N ALA A 300 -25.47 -19.30 5.00
CA ALA A 300 -24.25 -19.60 4.26
C ALA A 300 -23.91 -21.09 4.38
N ILE A 301 -23.41 -21.69 3.30
CA ILE A 301 -22.85 -23.06 3.32
C ILE A 301 -21.56 -23.05 4.16
N ASP A 302 -20.71 -22.03 3.94
CA ASP A 302 -19.50 -21.78 4.72
C ASP A 302 -19.55 -20.35 5.28
N PRO A 303 -20.00 -20.17 6.55
CA PRO A 303 -20.09 -18.85 7.15
C PRO A 303 -18.75 -18.13 7.30
N ASP A 304 -17.65 -18.85 7.47
CA ASP A 304 -16.32 -18.28 7.65
C ASP A 304 -15.77 -17.77 6.32
N ASN A 305 -15.96 -18.52 5.25
CA ASN A 305 -15.64 -18.08 3.90
C ASN A 305 -16.48 -16.85 3.51
N ARG A 306 -17.77 -16.82 3.82
CA ARG A 306 -18.63 -15.64 3.60
C ARG A 306 -18.10 -14.43 4.35
N ASP A 307 -17.81 -14.53 5.65
CA ASP A 307 -17.26 -13.46 6.48
C ASP A 307 -15.92 -12.91 5.92
N PHE A 308 -15.11 -13.77 5.30
CA PHE A 308 -13.90 -13.37 4.58
C PHE A 308 -14.23 -12.61 3.28
N MET A 309 -15.04 -13.20 2.39
CA MET A 309 -15.38 -12.64 1.08
C MET A 309 -16.07 -11.28 1.19
N LEU A 310 -16.84 -11.03 2.25
CA LEU A 310 -17.47 -9.73 2.51
C LEU A 310 -16.48 -8.56 2.56
N GLN A 311 -15.22 -8.82 2.87
CA GLN A 311 -14.19 -7.80 3.05
C GLN A 311 -13.29 -7.65 1.83
N THR A 312 -13.45 -8.50 0.81
CA THR A 312 -12.70 -8.45 -0.44
C THR A 312 -13.32 -7.46 -1.43
N LEU A 313 -12.55 -7.03 -2.42
CA LEU A 313 -12.98 -6.02 -3.39
C LEU A 313 -14.23 -6.44 -4.17
N GLY A 314 -14.47 -7.74 -4.37
CA GLY A 314 -15.68 -8.26 -5.03
C GLY A 314 -16.98 -7.83 -4.36
N ASN A 315 -17.00 -7.71 -3.03
CA ASN A 315 -18.17 -7.28 -2.27
C ASN A 315 -18.21 -5.77 -1.97
N LEU A 316 -17.20 -5.02 -2.37
CA LEU A 316 -17.08 -3.60 -2.00
C LEU A 316 -17.48 -2.68 -3.16
N ALA A 317 -18.22 -1.63 -2.86
CA ALA A 317 -18.65 -0.64 -3.83
C ALA A 317 -18.41 0.78 -3.31
N ILE A 318 -18.23 1.74 -4.22
CA ILE A 318 -18.24 3.15 -3.89
C ILE A 318 -19.66 3.69 -4.07
N ILE A 319 -20.15 4.40 -3.07
CA ILE A 319 -21.44 5.08 -3.10
C ILE A 319 -21.34 6.44 -2.43
N SER A 320 -22.29 7.33 -2.69
CA SER A 320 -22.34 8.60 -1.96
C SER A 320 -22.56 8.37 -0.46
N SER A 321 -21.91 9.17 0.38
CA SER A 321 -21.98 9.01 1.84
C SER A 321 -23.39 9.08 2.40
N SER A 322 -24.28 9.85 1.76
CA SER A 322 -25.69 9.96 2.12
C SER A 322 -26.46 8.65 1.89
N LEU A 323 -26.15 7.92 0.83
CA LEU A 323 -26.79 6.64 0.53
C LEU A 323 -26.37 5.55 1.52
N ASN A 324 -25.07 5.45 1.81
CA ASN A 324 -24.54 4.42 2.72
C ASN A 324 -25.31 4.40 4.06
N SER A 325 -25.58 5.54 4.65
CA SER A 325 -26.35 5.62 5.90
C SER A 325 -27.81 5.15 5.79
N ALA A 326 -28.36 5.10 4.58
CA ALA A 326 -29.75 4.73 4.34
C ALA A 326 -29.97 3.21 4.18
N ILE A 327 -29.00 2.49 3.61
CA ILE A 327 -29.14 1.07 3.24
C ILE A 327 -28.46 0.09 4.23
N ARG A 328 -27.46 0.51 4.95
CA ARG A 328 -26.76 -0.24 6.03
C ARG A 328 -26.76 -1.78 5.84
N ASP A 329 -27.33 -2.50 6.82
CA ASP A 329 -27.41 -3.98 6.90
C ASP A 329 -28.75 -4.55 6.39
N ALA A 330 -29.47 -3.80 5.54
CA ALA A 330 -30.71 -4.26 4.94
C ALA A 330 -30.54 -5.53 4.09
N ASP A 331 -31.63 -6.26 3.84
CA ASP A 331 -31.71 -7.33 2.85
C ASP A 331 -31.42 -6.80 1.43
N TRP A 332 -31.21 -7.73 0.48
CA TRP A 332 -30.81 -7.37 -0.88
C TRP A 332 -31.83 -6.46 -1.58
N ASP A 333 -33.12 -6.80 -1.51
CA ASP A 333 -34.17 -6.02 -2.18
C ASP A 333 -34.21 -4.58 -1.68
N LYS A 334 -34.13 -4.38 -0.35
CA LYS A 334 -34.09 -3.05 0.25
C LYS A 334 -32.80 -2.31 -0.06
N LYS A 335 -31.66 -3.00 -0.17
CA LYS A 335 -30.43 -2.38 -0.63
C LYS A 335 -30.54 -1.91 -2.07
N LEU A 336 -31.11 -2.74 -2.93
CA LEU A 336 -31.21 -2.48 -4.36
C LEU A 336 -32.23 -1.39 -4.68
N ASP A 337 -33.46 -1.55 -4.20
CA ASP A 337 -34.61 -0.69 -4.55
C ASP A 337 -34.86 0.44 -3.53
N GLY A 338 -34.41 0.26 -2.29
CA GLY A 338 -34.64 1.19 -1.20
C GLY A 338 -35.94 0.90 -0.44
N THR A 339 -36.41 1.90 0.28
CA THR A 339 -37.68 1.88 1.01
C THR A 339 -38.63 2.96 0.46
N SER A 340 -39.89 2.93 0.87
CA SER A 340 -40.89 3.92 0.45
C SER A 340 -40.47 5.39 0.66
N SER A 341 -39.55 5.66 1.58
CA SER A 341 -39.07 7.00 1.92
C SER A 341 -37.62 7.29 1.46
N LYS A 342 -36.83 6.25 1.11
CA LYS A 342 -35.40 6.38 0.76
C LYS A 342 -35.04 5.49 -0.41
N GLY A 343 -34.45 6.05 -1.46
CA GLY A 343 -33.97 5.28 -2.61
C GLY A 343 -32.83 4.34 -2.26
N GLY A 344 -32.73 3.22 -2.99
CA GLY A 344 -31.65 2.25 -2.89
C GLY A 344 -30.50 2.49 -3.89
N LEU A 345 -29.69 1.46 -4.10
CA LEU A 345 -28.57 1.48 -5.04
C LEU A 345 -28.99 1.86 -6.46
N LYS A 346 -30.11 1.33 -6.97
CA LYS A 346 -30.64 1.67 -8.30
C LYS A 346 -30.85 3.16 -8.50
N LYS A 347 -31.23 3.90 -7.47
CA LYS A 347 -31.43 5.35 -7.57
C LYS A 347 -30.11 6.14 -7.50
N HIS A 348 -29.17 5.70 -6.67
CA HIS A 348 -28.01 6.50 -6.29
C HIS A 348 -26.68 6.04 -6.93
N ALA A 349 -26.64 4.82 -7.47
CA ALA A 349 -25.45 4.26 -8.10
C ALA A 349 -25.63 3.91 -9.59
N ALA A 350 -26.78 4.25 -10.19
CA ALA A 350 -27.09 3.95 -11.60
C ALA A 350 -26.12 4.58 -12.61
N GLY A 351 -25.36 5.59 -12.21
CA GLY A 351 -24.35 6.21 -13.06
C GLY A 351 -22.94 5.63 -12.90
N LEU A 352 -22.76 4.54 -12.14
CA LEU A 352 -21.45 3.92 -11.92
C LEU A 352 -21.31 2.64 -12.75
N VAL A 353 -20.29 2.61 -13.62
CA VAL A 353 -19.95 1.44 -14.47
C VAL A 353 -19.66 0.21 -13.61
N THR A 354 -18.94 0.40 -12.50
CA THR A 354 -18.59 -0.67 -11.57
C THR A 354 -19.80 -1.25 -10.82
N MET A 355 -20.98 -0.65 -10.98
CA MET A 355 -22.23 -1.09 -10.35
C MET A 355 -23.22 -1.71 -11.34
N GLU A 356 -22.98 -1.65 -12.64
CA GLU A 356 -23.96 -2.05 -13.66
C GLU A 356 -24.44 -3.50 -13.47
N ALA A 357 -23.54 -4.47 -13.33
CA ALA A 357 -23.90 -5.86 -13.08
C ALA A 357 -24.61 -6.05 -11.73
N VAL A 358 -24.17 -5.33 -10.70
CA VAL A 358 -24.78 -5.35 -9.35
C VAL A 358 -26.23 -4.89 -9.38
N LEU A 359 -26.51 -3.80 -10.10
CA LEU A 359 -27.86 -3.21 -10.18
C LEU A 359 -28.86 -4.07 -10.97
N ASN A 360 -28.36 -4.95 -11.82
CA ASN A 360 -29.16 -5.89 -12.62
C ASN A 360 -29.31 -7.26 -11.97
N SER A 361 -28.62 -7.53 -10.85
CA SER A 361 -28.71 -8.82 -10.15
C SER A 361 -29.97 -8.91 -9.29
N THR A 362 -30.62 -10.07 -9.32
CA THR A 362 -31.82 -10.37 -8.52
C THR A 362 -31.49 -10.79 -7.09
N ASP A 363 -30.28 -11.25 -6.85
CA ASP A 363 -29.75 -11.70 -5.56
C ASP A 363 -28.26 -11.37 -5.48
N TRP A 364 -27.66 -11.59 -4.31
CA TRP A 364 -26.26 -11.31 -4.06
C TRP A 364 -25.69 -12.32 -3.06
N ASP A 365 -24.79 -13.18 -3.53
CA ASP A 365 -24.17 -14.26 -2.76
C ASP A 365 -22.65 -14.33 -3.01
N GLU A 366 -22.02 -15.41 -2.54
CA GLU A 366 -20.58 -15.64 -2.67
C GLU A 366 -20.15 -15.78 -4.15
N ASP A 367 -20.98 -16.41 -4.98
CA ASP A 367 -20.68 -16.60 -6.42
C ASP A 367 -20.67 -15.25 -7.13
N HIS A 368 -21.66 -14.37 -6.87
CA HIS A 368 -21.70 -13.01 -7.40
C HIS A 368 -20.50 -12.16 -6.92
N ILE A 369 -20.09 -12.35 -5.66
CA ILE A 369 -18.89 -11.67 -5.12
C ILE A 369 -17.64 -12.12 -5.88
N ALA A 370 -17.49 -13.42 -6.14
CA ALA A 370 -16.35 -13.98 -6.87
C ALA A 370 -16.33 -13.50 -8.34
N GLU A 371 -17.45 -13.61 -9.05
CA GLU A 371 -17.58 -13.13 -10.43
C GLU A 371 -17.28 -11.65 -10.57
N ARG A 372 -17.75 -10.82 -9.62
CA ARG A 372 -17.45 -9.41 -9.63
C ARG A 372 -15.98 -9.13 -9.29
N ALA A 373 -15.36 -9.92 -8.43
CA ALA A 373 -13.92 -9.81 -8.15
C ALA A 373 -13.09 -10.08 -9.41
N ASP A 374 -13.45 -11.11 -10.20
CA ASP A 374 -12.83 -11.40 -11.50
C ASP A 374 -13.01 -10.26 -12.49
N TRP A 375 -14.23 -9.76 -12.65
CA TRP A 375 -14.52 -8.65 -13.55
C TRP A 375 -13.75 -7.38 -13.16
N LEU A 376 -13.72 -7.03 -11.87
CA LEU A 376 -12.95 -5.88 -11.38
C LEU A 376 -11.45 -6.06 -11.58
N ALA A 377 -10.93 -7.28 -11.41
CA ALA A 377 -9.52 -7.59 -11.66
C ALA A 377 -9.16 -7.46 -13.14
N ASP A 378 -10.03 -7.91 -14.05
CA ASP A 378 -9.84 -7.71 -15.48
C ASP A 378 -9.81 -6.23 -15.83
N LYS A 379 -10.77 -5.45 -15.31
CA LYS A 379 -10.79 -4.00 -15.50
C LYS A 379 -9.58 -3.31 -14.88
N ALA A 380 -9.13 -3.74 -13.72
CA ALA A 380 -7.90 -3.24 -13.11
C ALA A 380 -6.66 -3.51 -13.98
N ASN A 381 -6.56 -4.70 -14.57
CA ASN A 381 -5.46 -5.05 -15.48
C ASN A 381 -5.53 -4.28 -16.81
N GLU A 382 -6.73 -3.96 -17.32
CA GLU A 382 -6.91 -3.09 -18.49
C GLU A 382 -6.50 -1.64 -18.20
N VAL A 383 -6.95 -1.06 -17.08
CA VAL A 383 -6.71 0.35 -16.75
C VAL A 383 -5.33 0.61 -16.16
N TRP A 384 -4.70 -0.40 -15.61
CA TRP A 384 -3.35 -0.39 -15.05
C TRP A 384 -2.52 -1.55 -15.62
N PRO A 385 -2.04 -1.46 -16.88
CA PRO A 385 -1.27 -2.55 -17.50
C PRO A 385 0.04 -2.82 -16.75
N SER A 386 0.51 -4.07 -16.77
CA SER A 386 1.78 -4.46 -16.13
C SER A 386 3.01 -3.91 -16.85
N TYR A 387 2.89 -3.61 -18.15
CA TYR A 387 3.99 -3.23 -19.04
C TYR A 387 5.11 -4.27 -19.15
N SER A 388 5.04 -5.35 -18.38
CA SER A 388 6.02 -6.43 -18.43
C SER A 388 5.80 -7.31 -19.67
N ALA A 389 6.89 -7.65 -20.35
CA ALA A 389 6.88 -8.66 -21.41
C ALA A 389 6.84 -10.11 -20.85
N ALA A 390 6.93 -10.27 -19.54
CA ALA A 390 6.75 -11.58 -18.91
C ALA A 390 5.31 -12.04 -19.13
N THR A 391 5.18 -13.09 -19.91
CA THR A 391 3.92 -13.69 -20.33
C THR A 391 3.10 -14.07 -19.10
N ASP A 392 2.03 -13.30 -18.84
CA ASP A 392 0.97 -13.66 -17.90
C ASP A 392 0.12 -14.85 -18.40
N ASP A 393 0.46 -15.42 -19.57
CA ASP A 393 -0.31 -16.43 -20.28
C ASP A 393 0.22 -17.85 -20.06
N VAL A 394 0.54 -18.22 -18.83
CA VAL A 394 0.62 -19.64 -18.49
C VAL A 394 -0.49 -19.94 -17.49
N GLU A 395 -1.68 -20.25 -18.01
CA GLU A 395 -2.55 -21.20 -17.33
C GLU A 395 -1.72 -22.47 -17.14
N GLU A 396 -1.24 -22.71 -15.92
CA GLU A 396 -0.67 -24.00 -15.55
C GLU A 396 -1.79 -25.05 -15.58
N GLU A 397 -2.00 -25.66 -16.74
CA GLU A 397 -2.54 -27.02 -16.81
C GLU A 397 -1.59 -27.92 -15.99
N HIS A 398 -2.16 -28.59 -15.02
CA HIS A 398 -1.47 -29.57 -14.18
C HIS A 398 -0.77 -30.64 -15.00
N THR A 399 0.52 -30.48 -15.26
CA THR A 399 1.41 -31.57 -15.65
C THR A 399 2.63 -31.55 -14.72
N ALA A 400 2.91 -32.72 -14.17
CA ALA A 400 3.96 -32.96 -13.19
C ALA A 400 5.37 -32.61 -13.72
N PRO A 401 6.28 -32.05 -12.90
CA PRO A 401 7.59 -31.63 -13.36
C PRO A 401 8.58 -32.80 -13.46
N ALA A 402 9.33 -32.79 -14.56
CA ALA A 402 10.51 -33.66 -14.75
C ALA A 402 11.70 -33.12 -13.96
N ALA A 403 12.48 -34.04 -13.39
CA ALA A 403 13.62 -33.77 -12.53
C ALA A 403 14.74 -32.98 -13.22
N VAL A 404 15.22 -31.92 -12.59
CA VAL A 404 16.43 -31.18 -12.97
C VAL A 404 17.47 -31.30 -11.85
N THR A 405 18.66 -31.73 -12.23
CA THR A 405 19.85 -31.94 -11.37
C THR A 405 20.46 -30.61 -10.97
N VAL A 406 20.68 -30.37 -9.68
CA VAL A 406 21.28 -29.14 -9.14
C VAL A 406 22.73 -29.40 -8.71
N ALA A 407 23.63 -28.49 -9.09
CA ALA A 407 25.03 -28.42 -8.63
C ALA A 407 25.14 -27.68 -7.30
N ALA A 408 26.10 -28.10 -6.45
CA ALA A 408 26.28 -27.66 -5.07
C ALA A 408 26.76 -26.20 -4.92
N PRO A 409 26.39 -25.48 -3.86
CA PRO A 409 26.79 -24.10 -3.60
C PRO A 409 28.04 -23.98 -2.73
N GLN A 410 28.82 -22.91 -2.97
CA GLN A 410 29.95 -22.46 -2.15
C GLN A 410 29.46 -21.51 -1.03
N GLU A 411 30.11 -21.61 0.16
CA GLU A 411 29.80 -20.79 1.34
C GLU A 411 30.20 -19.32 1.18
N PRO A 412 29.44 -18.36 1.76
CA PRO A 412 29.87 -16.98 1.90
C PRO A 412 30.19 -16.58 3.34
N GLN A 413 31.15 -15.69 3.45
CA GLN A 413 31.67 -15.06 4.67
C GLN A 413 30.66 -14.11 5.33
N ARG A 414 30.69 -14.07 6.68
CA ARG A 414 29.84 -13.23 7.55
C ARG A 414 30.19 -11.76 7.50
N THR A 415 29.19 -10.90 7.33
CA THR A 415 29.18 -9.52 7.82
C THR A 415 27.82 -9.18 8.44
N ARG A 416 27.82 -8.19 9.36
CA ARG A 416 26.82 -7.93 10.40
C ARG A 416 25.51 -7.26 9.92
N ASN A 417 24.41 -7.76 10.46
CA ASN A 417 23.14 -7.15 10.90
C ASN A 417 22.50 -6.03 10.07
N THR A 418 21.55 -6.45 9.25
CA THR A 418 20.21 -5.87 9.11
C THR A 418 19.22 -7.01 9.25
N GLU A 419 18.12 -6.81 10.00
CA GLU A 419 17.08 -7.83 10.16
C GLU A 419 16.45 -8.16 8.80
N THR A 420 16.95 -9.17 8.15
CA THR A 420 16.34 -9.78 6.98
C THR A 420 15.11 -10.54 7.43
N VAL A 421 13.94 -10.17 6.92
CA VAL A 421 12.73 -10.99 7.04
C VAL A 421 13.08 -12.37 6.50
N ASP A 422 13.05 -13.36 7.36
CA ASP A 422 13.34 -14.74 7.02
C ASP A 422 12.28 -15.28 6.04
N GLN A 423 12.68 -15.49 4.81
CA GLN A 423 11.83 -15.94 3.70
C GLN A 423 11.78 -17.47 3.54
N THR A 424 12.32 -18.21 4.50
CA THR A 424 12.32 -19.68 4.43
C THR A 424 10.88 -20.21 4.32
N VAL A 425 10.62 -21.00 3.32
CA VAL A 425 9.35 -21.67 3.05
C VAL A 425 9.51 -23.18 3.13
N PHE A 426 8.47 -23.89 3.49
CA PHE A 426 8.45 -25.32 3.76
C PHE A 426 7.32 -25.98 2.97
N SER A 427 7.47 -27.23 2.57
CA SER A 427 6.35 -28.03 2.05
C SER A 427 6.15 -29.29 2.88
N ILE A 428 4.95 -29.85 2.82
CA ILE A 428 4.58 -31.12 3.46
C ILE A 428 3.62 -31.89 2.57
N ASN A 429 3.96 -33.14 2.28
CA ASN A 429 3.22 -34.03 1.39
C ASN A 429 2.86 -33.40 0.03
N GLY A 430 3.83 -32.68 -0.59
CA GLY A 430 3.63 -32.04 -1.90
C GLY A 430 2.72 -30.80 -1.87
N SER A 431 2.45 -30.23 -0.67
CA SER A 431 1.75 -28.94 -0.58
C SER A 431 2.57 -27.82 -1.24
N ALA A 432 1.91 -26.75 -1.66
CA ALA A 432 2.60 -25.53 -2.06
C ALA A 432 3.51 -25.02 -0.93
N PHE A 433 4.62 -24.35 -1.29
CA PHE A 433 5.55 -23.80 -0.32
C PHE A 433 4.88 -22.87 0.69
N LEU A 434 4.97 -23.22 1.97
CA LEU A 434 4.28 -22.61 3.08
C LEU A 434 5.24 -21.82 3.96
N LYS A 435 4.83 -20.61 4.38
CA LYS A 435 5.53 -19.90 5.45
C LYS A 435 5.44 -20.67 6.76
N LYS A 436 6.39 -20.45 7.68
CA LYS A 436 6.56 -21.16 8.96
C LYS A 436 5.25 -21.54 9.68
N GLY A 437 4.40 -20.56 9.96
CA GLY A 437 3.15 -20.81 10.68
C GLY A 437 2.10 -21.56 9.87
N ALA A 438 2.05 -21.35 8.55
CA ALA A 438 1.17 -22.10 7.67
C ALA A 438 1.58 -23.57 7.57
N PHE A 439 2.89 -23.85 7.52
CA PHE A 439 3.44 -25.20 7.56
C PHE A 439 3.02 -25.94 8.84
N VAL A 440 3.18 -25.31 10.00
CA VAL A 440 2.81 -25.93 11.28
C VAL A 440 1.32 -26.25 11.33
N ARG A 441 0.45 -25.33 10.91
CA ARG A 441 -0.99 -25.59 10.85
C ARG A 441 -1.36 -26.69 9.88
N GLN A 442 -0.72 -26.75 8.73
CA GLN A 442 -0.93 -27.81 7.76
C GLN A 442 -0.51 -29.17 8.32
N PHE A 443 0.63 -29.21 9.02
CA PHE A 443 1.06 -30.43 9.68
C PHE A 443 0.05 -30.88 10.76
N ILE A 444 -0.45 -29.98 11.58
CA ILE A 444 -1.49 -30.32 12.59
C ILE A 444 -2.74 -30.89 11.91
N ARG A 445 -3.20 -30.28 10.80
CA ARG A 445 -4.34 -30.82 10.02
C ARG A 445 -4.09 -32.24 9.51
N LEU A 446 -2.92 -32.46 8.92
CA LEU A 446 -2.55 -33.78 8.38
C LEU A 446 -2.39 -34.83 9.49
N TYR A 447 -1.83 -34.41 10.64
CA TYR A 447 -1.73 -35.28 11.82
C TYR A 447 -3.12 -35.68 12.35
N MET A 448 -4.04 -34.72 12.49
CA MET A 448 -5.41 -35.01 12.92
C MET A 448 -6.17 -35.86 11.90
N ALA A 449 -5.93 -35.67 10.62
CA ALA A 449 -6.49 -36.52 9.56
C ALA A 449 -5.95 -37.98 9.61
N LYS A 450 -4.67 -38.14 9.97
CA LYS A 450 -4.03 -39.43 10.17
C LYS A 450 -4.50 -40.15 11.44
N TYR A 451 -4.80 -39.36 12.47
CA TYR A 451 -5.23 -39.82 13.79
C TYR A 451 -6.58 -39.18 14.17
N PRO A 452 -7.70 -39.63 13.53
CA PRO A 452 -9.01 -38.97 13.70
C PRO A 452 -9.58 -39.05 15.12
N ASP A 453 -9.13 -40.02 15.92
CA ASP A 453 -9.59 -40.24 17.31
C ASP A 453 -8.71 -39.48 18.34
N ALA A 454 -7.72 -38.68 17.91
CA ALA A 454 -6.85 -37.95 18.82
C ALA A 454 -7.63 -36.89 19.60
N THR A 455 -7.62 -37.02 20.93
CA THR A 455 -8.19 -36.03 21.85
C THR A 455 -7.31 -34.78 21.94
N TYR A 456 -7.83 -33.69 22.49
CA TYR A 456 -7.01 -32.48 22.74
C TYR A 456 -5.80 -32.78 23.63
N ALA A 457 -5.95 -33.66 24.61
CA ALA A 457 -4.84 -34.09 25.49
C ALA A 457 -3.76 -34.83 24.70
N ASP A 458 -4.13 -35.67 23.73
CA ASP A 458 -3.17 -36.39 22.86
C ASP A 458 -2.45 -35.41 21.93
N LEU A 459 -3.18 -34.48 21.32
CA LEU A 459 -2.60 -33.44 20.50
C LEU A 459 -1.61 -32.56 21.28
N LYS A 460 -1.95 -32.16 22.52
CA LYS A 460 -1.07 -31.37 23.38
C LYS A 460 0.15 -32.14 23.87
N ARG A 461 0.04 -33.45 24.01
CA ARG A 461 1.17 -34.34 24.35
C ARG A 461 2.12 -34.52 23.17
N PHE A 462 1.60 -34.54 21.96
CA PHE A 462 2.39 -34.66 20.73
C PHE A 462 3.01 -33.33 20.31
N PHE A 463 2.19 -32.29 20.18
CA PHE A 463 2.61 -30.91 19.90
C PHE A 463 2.97 -30.16 21.18
N THR A 464 4.08 -30.52 21.79
CA THR A 464 4.48 -29.97 23.07
C THR A 464 4.98 -28.52 22.98
N ASP A 465 4.85 -27.77 24.08
CA ASP A 465 5.36 -26.40 24.17
C ASP A 465 6.90 -26.28 24.04
N SER A 466 7.62 -27.39 24.13
CA SER A 466 9.08 -27.44 23.90
C SER A 466 9.47 -27.18 22.44
N LEU A 467 8.52 -27.30 21.50
CA LEU A 467 8.71 -26.93 20.10
C LEU A 467 8.88 -25.42 19.91
N LEU A 468 8.35 -24.61 20.84
CA LEU A 468 8.51 -23.16 20.85
C LEU A 468 9.75 -22.75 21.66
N GLU A 469 10.34 -21.61 21.29
CA GLU A 469 11.37 -20.98 22.11
C GLU A 469 10.76 -20.40 23.40
N SER A 470 11.57 -20.28 24.46
CA SER A 470 11.11 -19.93 25.81
C SER A 470 10.33 -18.62 25.88
N GLY A 471 10.70 -17.63 25.06
CA GLY A 471 10.02 -16.32 25.00
C GLY A 471 8.66 -16.32 24.29
N TYR A 472 8.28 -17.43 23.63
CA TYR A 472 7.07 -17.51 22.80
C TYR A 472 6.03 -18.54 23.29
N LYS A 473 6.21 -19.12 24.45
CA LYS A 473 5.33 -20.18 24.98
C LYS A 473 3.95 -19.66 25.43
N PHE A 474 3.86 -18.46 25.97
CA PHE A 474 2.61 -17.83 26.48
C PHE A 474 1.72 -18.83 27.26
N ILE A 475 0.54 -19.17 26.70
CA ILE A 475 -0.38 -20.19 27.21
C ILE A 475 -0.19 -21.55 26.50
N GLY A 476 0.91 -21.71 25.73
CA GLY A 476 1.32 -22.94 25.06
C GLY A 476 1.30 -22.86 23.55
N LEU A 477 1.66 -23.97 22.90
CA LEU A 477 1.61 -24.11 21.43
C LEU A 477 0.15 -24.22 20.97
N LEU A 478 -0.63 -25.05 21.67
CA LEU A 478 -2.07 -25.21 21.46
C LEU A 478 -2.79 -24.61 22.68
N ALA A 479 -3.70 -23.68 22.45
CA ALA A 479 -4.49 -23.02 23.49
C ALA A 479 -5.99 -23.25 23.23
N THR A 480 -6.75 -23.70 24.23
CA THR A 480 -8.20 -23.79 24.07
C THR A 480 -8.80 -22.41 23.83
N VAL A 481 -9.97 -22.34 23.21
CA VAL A 481 -10.71 -21.09 23.05
C VAL A 481 -10.98 -20.41 24.39
N GLU A 482 -11.21 -21.22 25.43
CA GLU A 482 -11.43 -20.74 26.81
C GLU A 482 -10.14 -20.14 27.39
N ASP A 483 -9.02 -20.87 27.34
CA ASP A 483 -7.71 -20.37 27.80
C ASP A 483 -7.34 -19.07 27.11
N TRP A 484 -7.55 -18.99 25.79
CA TRP A 484 -7.26 -17.80 25.02
C TRP A 484 -8.17 -16.62 25.41
N ASN A 485 -9.47 -16.85 25.61
CA ASN A 485 -10.40 -15.82 26.06
C ASN A 485 -10.04 -15.26 27.44
N ASN A 486 -9.60 -16.13 28.38
CA ASN A 486 -9.17 -15.72 29.72
C ASN A 486 -7.83 -14.96 29.69
N TRP A 487 -6.95 -15.26 28.71
CA TRP A 487 -5.61 -14.69 28.63
C TRP A 487 -5.53 -13.44 27.76
N ARG A 488 -6.46 -13.25 26.81
CA ARG A 488 -6.42 -12.18 25.82
C ARG A 488 -6.34 -10.78 26.43
N ASN A 489 -5.55 -9.93 25.79
CA ASN A 489 -5.61 -8.47 25.87
C ASN A 489 -5.19 -7.91 24.52
N ASP A 490 -5.27 -6.60 24.29
CA ASP A 490 -5.04 -5.96 23.00
C ASP A 490 -3.67 -6.27 22.37
N ASN A 491 -2.65 -6.48 23.21
CA ASN A 491 -1.30 -6.82 22.75
C ASN A 491 -1.10 -8.33 22.49
N LYS A 492 -1.95 -9.18 23.06
CA LYS A 492 -1.84 -10.64 23.00
C LYS A 492 -2.61 -11.27 21.85
N LEU A 493 -3.59 -10.56 21.26
CA LEU A 493 -4.42 -11.04 20.15
C LEU A 493 -3.62 -11.58 18.95
N LYS A 494 -2.44 -11.01 18.69
CA LYS A 494 -1.57 -11.40 17.58
C LYS A 494 -0.72 -12.66 17.86
N ARG A 495 -0.81 -13.25 19.04
CA ARG A 495 0.03 -14.38 19.46
C ARG A 495 -0.55 -15.75 19.08
N TYR A 496 -1.82 -15.80 18.68
CA TYR A 496 -2.50 -16.99 18.22
C TYR A 496 -3.23 -16.72 16.89
N TYR A 497 -3.39 -17.78 16.10
CA TYR A 497 -4.20 -17.72 14.90
C TYR A 497 -5.67 -17.79 15.29
N VAL A 498 -6.32 -16.66 15.37
CA VAL A 498 -7.72 -16.52 15.84
C VAL A 498 -8.68 -15.97 14.77
N SER A 499 -8.18 -15.70 13.56
CA SER A 499 -9.05 -15.26 12.46
C SER A 499 -9.75 -16.47 11.80
N PRO A 500 -10.97 -16.29 11.28
CA PRO A 500 -11.83 -17.40 10.85
C PRO A 500 -11.19 -18.37 9.87
N ALA A 501 -10.50 -17.89 8.85
CA ALA A 501 -9.88 -18.73 7.82
C ALA A 501 -8.74 -19.65 8.32
N ASP A 502 -8.19 -19.36 9.52
CA ASP A 502 -6.98 -20.02 10.02
C ASP A 502 -7.19 -20.79 11.33
N ALA A 503 -8.37 -20.67 11.92
CA ALA A 503 -8.37 -20.44 13.32
C ALA A 503 -8.64 -21.65 14.19
N VAL A 504 -9.78 -22.27 14.07
CA VAL A 504 -10.24 -23.17 15.12
C VAL A 504 -10.05 -24.60 14.67
N PHE A 505 -9.18 -25.29 15.36
CA PHE A 505 -9.12 -26.74 15.30
C PHE A 505 -10.10 -27.35 16.30
N VAL A 506 -10.67 -28.50 15.98
CA VAL A 506 -11.57 -29.25 16.85
C VAL A 506 -11.04 -30.66 16.98
N SER A 507 -10.68 -31.07 18.18
CA SER A 507 -10.21 -32.44 18.47
C SER A 507 -11.38 -33.45 18.52
N SER A 508 -11.06 -34.74 18.55
CA SER A 508 -12.08 -35.81 18.58
C SER A 508 -13.04 -35.73 19.77
N ASP A 509 -12.59 -35.21 20.89
CA ASP A 509 -13.38 -34.96 22.11
C ASP A 509 -14.12 -33.60 22.07
N GLY A 510 -14.16 -32.92 20.92
CA GLY A 510 -14.91 -31.68 20.70
C GLY A 510 -14.27 -30.42 21.28
N VAL A 511 -13.03 -30.50 21.78
CA VAL A 511 -12.32 -29.32 22.31
C VAL A 511 -11.86 -28.42 21.17
N ARG A 512 -12.23 -27.13 21.24
CA ARG A 512 -11.84 -26.10 20.26
C ARG A 512 -10.56 -25.39 20.72
N PHE A 513 -9.58 -25.26 19.83
CA PHE A 513 -8.30 -24.67 20.19
C PHE A 513 -7.68 -23.87 19.03
N TYR A 514 -6.76 -22.97 19.39
CA TYR A 514 -5.95 -22.14 18.51
C TYR A 514 -4.50 -22.56 18.54
N VAL A 515 -3.75 -22.21 17.48
CA VAL A 515 -2.32 -22.49 17.32
C VAL A 515 -1.53 -21.18 17.48
N ASN A 516 -0.40 -21.24 18.17
CA ASN A 516 0.52 -20.11 18.35
C ASN A 516 1.04 -19.58 17.01
N THR A 517 1.20 -18.24 16.88
CA THR A 517 1.69 -17.59 15.66
C THR A 517 3.20 -17.35 15.64
N GLN A 518 3.87 -17.50 16.78
CA GLN A 518 5.25 -17.06 16.97
C GLN A 518 6.23 -18.20 16.64
N TRP A 519 6.62 -18.29 15.37
CA TRP A 519 7.49 -19.34 14.85
C TRP A 519 8.82 -18.77 14.38
N THR A 520 9.91 -19.13 15.07
CA THR A 520 11.29 -18.90 14.61
C THR A 520 11.71 -20.00 13.65
N LEU A 521 12.79 -19.81 12.89
CA LEU A 521 13.33 -20.85 12.03
C LEU A 521 13.74 -22.10 12.84
N SER A 522 14.35 -21.89 14.01
CA SER A 522 14.73 -22.96 14.93
C SER A 522 13.53 -23.77 15.41
N SER A 523 12.43 -23.10 15.77
CA SER A 523 11.20 -23.78 16.19
C SER A 523 10.56 -24.60 15.08
N VAL A 524 10.51 -24.07 13.85
CA VAL A 524 9.90 -24.78 12.72
C VAL A 524 10.75 -25.98 12.30
N LYS A 525 12.06 -25.90 12.33
CA LYS A 525 12.94 -27.07 12.07
C LYS A 525 12.61 -28.25 12.99
N LYS A 526 12.36 -28.01 14.28
CA LYS A 526 11.91 -29.08 15.21
C LYS A 526 10.56 -29.67 14.79
N VAL A 527 9.67 -28.84 14.24
CA VAL A 527 8.36 -29.31 13.77
C VAL A 527 8.52 -30.11 12.47
N VAL A 528 9.44 -29.74 11.57
CA VAL A 528 9.82 -30.50 10.38
C VAL A 528 10.32 -31.89 10.78
N GLU A 529 11.30 -31.96 11.70
CA GLU A 529 11.82 -33.24 12.23
C GLU A 529 10.73 -34.11 12.85
N LEU A 530 9.75 -33.47 13.52
CA LEU A 530 8.61 -34.19 14.11
C LEU A 530 7.68 -34.74 13.01
N ALA A 531 7.43 -33.98 11.94
CA ALA A 531 6.62 -34.41 10.81
C ALA A 531 7.27 -35.58 10.06
N GLU A 532 8.59 -35.52 9.83
CA GLU A 532 9.37 -36.59 9.18
C GLU A 532 9.33 -37.88 10.01
N ARG A 533 9.46 -37.80 11.33
CA ARG A 533 9.34 -38.97 12.22
C ARG A 533 7.95 -39.59 12.15
N GLU A 534 6.93 -38.81 11.89
CA GLU A 534 5.56 -39.28 11.68
C GLU A 534 5.30 -39.79 10.25
N GLY A 535 6.30 -39.78 9.39
CA GLY A 535 6.22 -40.32 8.02
C GLY A 535 5.58 -39.34 7.03
N PHE A 536 5.57 -38.03 7.31
CA PHE A 536 5.19 -37.02 6.34
C PHE A 536 6.43 -36.61 5.54
N ASP A 537 6.24 -36.46 4.23
CA ASP A 537 7.29 -35.97 3.34
C ASP A 537 7.40 -34.43 3.48
N THR A 538 8.60 -33.93 3.79
CA THR A 538 8.84 -32.50 4.01
C THR A 538 10.02 -31.99 3.19
N THR A 539 9.92 -30.74 2.69
CA THR A 539 11.02 -30.00 2.08
C THR A 539 11.09 -28.58 2.65
N SER A 540 12.30 -28.03 2.81
CA SER A 540 12.56 -26.69 3.37
C SER A 540 13.49 -25.90 2.46
#